data_37a9a545f5f1df8de7f83301361f85ae
#
_entry.id   37a9a545f5f1df8de7f83301361f85ae
#
_cell.length_a   1.000
_cell.length_b   1.000
_cell.length_c   1.000
_cell.angle_alpha   90.00
_cell.angle_beta   90.00
_cell.angle_gamma   90.00
#
_symmetry.space_group_name_H-M   'P 1'
#
loop_
_entity.id
_entity.type
_entity.pdbx_description
1 polymer ?
#
loop_
_entity_poly.entity_id
_entity_poly.type
_entity_poly.pdbx_seq_one_letter_code
_entity_poly.pdbx_strand_id
1 'polypeptide(L)'
;MTDERTRSASKGIDTLLHQPVRTRLAAFLATRGEATFTELKNVLDITDGNLDAHVKKLLAGGYLLARKHQGKGRAQTQYRLSAAGKRAFESYVQQLNALLNLEPGTEQDPSDGITGSLRLLHE
;
A
#
# COMPACT_ATOMS: atom_id res chain seq x y z
N MET A 1 -20.27 6.11 17.28
CA MET A 1 -20.59 5.51 16.74
C MET A 1 -20.03 4.64 15.79
N THR A 2 -20.35 3.56 15.80
CA THR A 2 -19.84 2.66 14.92
C THR A 2 -20.14 2.98 13.57
N ASP A 3 -21.04 3.81 13.39
CA ASP A 3 -21.39 4.13 12.08
C ASP A 3 -20.33 4.73 11.29
N GLU A 4 -19.43 5.44 11.90
CA GLU A 4 -18.41 6.00 11.15
C GLU A 4 -17.55 5.00 10.59
N ARG A 5 -17.21 4.00 11.32
CA ARG A 5 -16.36 3.00 10.80
C ARG A 5 -17.04 2.21 9.75
N THR A 6 -18.29 1.94 9.94
CA THR A 6 -19.06 1.19 8.98
C THR A 6 -19.15 1.95 7.70
N ARG A 7 -19.36 3.23 7.80
CA ARG A 7 -19.45 4.00 6.61
C ARG A 7 -18.15 4.03 5.87
N SER A 8 -17.06 4.14 6.57
CA SER A 8 -15.82 4.13 5.92
C SER A 8 -15.60 2.87 5.19
N ALA A 9 -15.87 1.78 5.83
CA ALA A 9 -15.66 0.51 5.20
C ALA A 9 -16.52 0.34 3.98
N SER A 10 -17.73 0.80 4.04
CA SER A 10 -18.59 0.58 2.92
C SER A 10 -18.42 1.61 1.85
N LYS A 11 -17.95 2.79 2.17
CA LYS A 11 -17.83 3.75 1.21
C LYS A 11 -16.57 3.87 0.65
N GLY A 12 -15.65 3.39 1.21
CA GLY A 12 -14.62 3.79 0.65
C GLY A 12 -13.31 3.35 0.71
N ILE A 13 -12.54 4.10 0.10
CA ILE A 13 -11.13 3.92 0.01
C ILE A 13 -10.51 4.28 1.34
N ASP A 14 -9.60 3.46 1.80
CA ASP A 14 -8.87 3.69 3.03
C ASP A 14 -8.04 4.96 2.88
N THR A 15 -8.39 6.00 3.58
CA THR A 15 -7.73 7.28 3.41
C THR A 15 -6.30 7.28 3.91
N LEU A 16 -5.97 6.41 4.85
CA LEU A 16 -4.60 6.34 5.32
C LEU A 16 -3.70 5.79 4.22
N LEU A 17 -4.18 4.82 3.47
CA LEU A 17 -3.42 4.26 2.37
C LEU A 17 -3.57 5.02 1.06
N HIS A 18 -4.62 5.81 0.94
CA HIS A 18 -4.89 6.50 -0.32
C HIS A 18 -4.12 7.81 -0.40
N GLN A 19 -2.83 7.71 -0.44
CA GLN A 19 -1.93 8.84 -0.55
C GLN A 19 -0.71 8.28 -1.29
N PRO A 20 -0.25 8.92 -2.34
CA PRO A 20 0.74 8.29 -3.23
C PRO A 20 1.96 7.68 -2.56
N VAL A 21 2.56 8.38 -1.63
CA VAL A 21 3.75 7.85 -0.98
C VAL A 21 3.39 6.67 -0.10
N ARG A 22 2.31 6.80 0.67
CA ARG A 22 1.94 5.71 1.57
C ARG A 22 1.47 4.48 0.81
N THR A 23 0.80 4.69 -0.33
CA THR A 23 0.41 3.56 -1.17
C THR A 23 1.64 2.80 -1.65
N ARG A 24 2.62 3.55 -2.15
CA ARG A 24 3.84 2.93 -2.67
C ARG A 24 4.63 2.25 -1.56
N LEU A 25 4.65 2.88 -0.38
CA LEU A 25 5.35 2.32 0.75
C LEU A 25 4.74 0.98 1.15
N ALA A 26 3.42 0.94 1.25
CA ALA A 26 2.74 -0.28 1.63
C ALA A 26 2.92 -1.36 0.56
N ALA A 27 2.86 -0.98 -0.70
CA ALA A 27 3.04 -1.94 -1.79
C ALA A 27 4.45 -2.55 -1.74
N PHE A 28 5.44 -1.70 -1.49
CA PHE A 28 6.81 -2.19 -1.43
C PHE A 28 6.97 -3.18 -0.28
N LEU A 29 6.43 -2.85 0.89
CA LEU A 29 6.53 -3.74 2.02
C LEU A 29 5.71 -5.01 1.84
N ALA A 30 4.57 -4.91 1.16
CA ALA A 30 3.77 -6.08 0.90
C ALA A 30 4.54 -7.08 0.03
N THR A 31 5.34 -6.57 -0.87
CA THR A 31 6.11 -7.42 -1.77
C THR A 31 7.40 -7.89 -1.12
N ARG A 32 8.13 -6.97 -0.49
CA ARG A 32 9.42 -7.25 0.02
C ARG A 32 9.43 -7.90 1.39
N GLY A 33 8.45 -7.59 2.19
CA GLY A 33 8.33 -8.09 3.56
C GLY A 33 8.83 -7.09 4.58
N GLU A 34 10.05 -6.64 4.42
CA GLU A 34 10.66 -5.79 5.41
C GLU A 34 11.61 -4.84 4.74
N ALA A 35 11.83 -3.67 5.28
CA ALA A 35 12.78 -2.73 4.72
C ALA A 35 13.25 -1.76 5.79
N THR A 36 14.47 -1.28 5.64
CA THR A 36 14.99 -0.28 6.54
C THR A 36 14.51 1.09 6.10
N PHE A 37 14.67 2.06 6.98
CA PHE A 37 14.31 3.43 6.66
C PHE A 37 15.07 3.90 5.41
N THR A 38 16.35 3.59 5.34
CA THR A 38 17.15 4.00 4.20
C THR A 38 16.67 3.36 2.90
N GLU A 39 16.33 2.09 2.95
CA GLU A 39 15.82 1.43 1.77
C GLU A 39 14.52 2.07 1.30
N LEU A 40 13.63 2.36 2.23
CA LEU A 40 12.37 2.98 1.88
C LEU A 40 12.60 4.37 1.30
N LYS A 41 13.50 5.13 1.90
CA LYS A 41 13.79 6.45 1.41
C LYS A 41 14.28 6.40 -0.03
N ASN A 42 15.18 5.49 -0.31
CA ASN A 42 15.75 5.38 -1.64
C ASN A 42 14.74 4.91 -2.67
N VAL A 43 13.96 3.91 -2.32
CA VAL A 43 12.97 3.39 -3.24
C VAL A 43 11.90 4.41 -3.55
N LEU A 44 11.48 5.15 -2.55
CA LEU A 44 10.42 6.12 -2.72
C LEU A 44 10.95 7.46 -3.24
N ASP A 45 12.27 7.63 -3.15
CA ASP A 45 12.92 8.84 -3.66
C ASP A 45 12.35 10.10 -3.00
N ILE A 46 12.36 10.12 -1.70
CA ILE A 46 11.84 11.24 -0.94
C ILE A 46 12.81 11.60 0.16
N THR A 47 12.59 12.72 0.80
CA THR A 47 13.47 13.15 1.87
C THR A 47 13.21 12.40 3.14
N ASP A 48 14.18 12.46 4.05
CA ASP A 48 14.04 11.84 5.36
C ASP A 48 12.79 12.36 6.07
N GLY A 49 12.60 13.65 6.04
CA GLY A 49 11.46 14.24 6.74
C GLY A 49 10.12 13.81 6.17
N ASN A 50 10.07 13.71 4.85
CA ASN A 50 8.85 13.26 4.22
C ASN A 50 8.57 11.81 4.59
N LEU A 51 9.58 10.96 4.52
CA LEU A 51 9.38 9.57 4.86
C LEU A 51 8.97 9.43 6.32
N ASP A 52 9.65 10.16 7.20
CA ASP A 52 9.35 10.10 8.62
C ASP A 52 7.89 10.44 8.89
N ALA A 53 7.38 11.46 8.24
CA ALA A 53 5.99 11.86 8.43
C ALA A 53 5.03 10.77 8.01
N HIS A 54 5.29 10.13 6.88
CA HIS A 54 4.40 9.08 6.39
C HIS A 54 4.50 7.81 7.24
N VAL A 55 5.71 7.47 7.65
CA VAL A 55 5.91 6.31 8.51
C VAL A 55 5.17 6.50 9.83
N LYS A 56 5.26 7.69 10.40
CA LYS A 56 4.58 7.95 11.65
C LYS A 56 3.08 7.82 11.53
N LYS A 57 2.51 8.28 10.44
CA LYS A 57 1.09 8.13 10.24
C LYS A 57 0.68 6.67 10.15
N LEU A 58 1.46 5.89 9.43
CA LEU A 58 1.14 4.47 9.28
C LEU A 58 1.34 3.70 10.59
N LEU A 59 2.36 4.08 11.37
CA LEU A 59 2.56 3.46 12.66
C LEU A 59 1.39 3.80 13.59
N ALA A 60 1.00 5.06 13.61
CA ALA A 60 -0.10 5.49 14.47
C ALA A 60 -1.41 4.82 14.07
N GLY A 61 -1.58 4.54 12.80
CA GLY A 61 -2.76 3.86 12.33
C GLY A 61 -2.74 2.34 12.52
N GLY A 62 -1.63 1.83 13.03
CA GLY A 62 -1.54 0.40 13.29
C GLY A 62 -1.20 -0.45 12.08
N TYR A 63 -0.77 0.17 10.99
CA TYR A 63 -0.48 -0.56 9.77
C TYR A 63 0.98 -0.98 9.62
N LEU A 64 1.86 -0.38 10.39
CA LEU A 64 3.28 -0.76 10.34
C LEU A 64 3.77 -1.20 11.70
N LEU A 65 4.78 -2.04 11.67
CA LEU A 65 5.55 -2.38 12.85
C LEU A 65 6.98 -1.97 12.61
N ALA A 66 7.63 -1.49 13.63
CA ALA A 66 9.01 -1.08 13.55
C ALA A 66 9.83 -1.90 14.52
N ARG A 67 11.00 -2.28 14.10
CA ARG A 67 11.86 -3.09 14.92
C ARG A 67 13.29 -2.61 14.78
N LYS A 68 13.98 -2.45 15.91
CA LYS A 68 15.37 -2.10 15.84
C LYS A 68 16.17 -3.33 15.48
N HIS A 69 17.08 -3.14 14.59
CA HIS A 69 17.89 -4.24 14.15
C HIS A 69 19.35 -3.86 14.36
N GLN A 70 20.04 -4.62 15.18
CA GLN A 70 21.41 -4.32 15.48
C GLN A 70 22.29 -5.05 14.49
N GLY A 71 22.70 -4.39 13.49
CA GLY A 71 23.58 -5.00 12.52
C GLY A 71 25.01 -4.63 12.82
N LYS A 72 25.89 -4.81 11.86
CA LYS A 72 27.23 -4.45 12.01
C LYS A 72 27.29 -2.98 12.08
N GLY A 73 27.91 -2.47 13.04
CA GLY A 73 28.07 -1.07 13.16
C GLY A 73 26.98 -0.43 13.93
N ARG A 74 25.91 0.01 13.31
CA ARG A 74 24.93 0.75 14.03
C ARG A 74 23.57 0.16 13.89
N ALA A 75 22.73 0.51 14.83
CA ALA A 75 21.38 0.01 14.83
C ALA A 75 20.59 0.64 13.69
N GLN A 76 19.69 -0.11 13.13
CA GLN A 76 18.82 0.39 12.09
C GLN A 76 17.40 0.01 12.47
N THR A 77 16.45 0.80 12.00
CA THR A 77 15.06 0.46 12.22
C THR A 77 14.53 -0.18 10.96
N GLN A 78 13.88 -1.32 11.12
CA GLN A 78 13.25 -2.00 10.02
C GLN A 78 11.76 -1.92 10.19
N TYR A 79 11.05 -1.82 9.08
CA TYR A 79 9.62 -1.70 9.08
C TYR A 79 8.99 -2.83 8.30
N ARG A 80 7.82 -3.24 8.72
CA ARG A 80 7.04 -4.20 7.95
C ARG A 80 5.58 -3.90 8.21
N LEU A 81 4.72 -4.42 7.36
CA LEU A 81 3.30 -4.26 7.56
C LEU A 81 2.86 -5.14 8.73
N SER A 82 1.99 -4.60 9.56
CA SER A 82 1.38 -5.42 10.61
C SER A 82 0.34 -6.32 9.95
N ALA A 83 -0.23 -7.24 10.68
CA ALA A 83 -1.31 -8.07 10.15
C ALA A 83 -2.47 -7.18 9.71
N ALA A 84 -2.77 -6.16 10.50
CA ALA A 84 -3.82 -5.21 10.12
C ALA A 84 -3.45 -4.46 8.87
N GLY A 85 -2.18 -4.08 8.73
CA GLY A 85 -1.73 -3.37 7.55
C GLY A 85 -1.81 -4.21 6.30
N LYS A 86 -1.50 -5.50 6.42
CA LYS A 86 -1.61 -6.40 5.28
C LYS A 86 -3.05 -6.53 4.82
N ARG A 87 -3.95 -6.72 5.77
CA ARG A 87 -5.37 -6.83 5.44
C ARG A 87 -5.89 -5.53 4.85
N ALA A 88 -5.47 -4.41 5.41
CA ALA A 88 -5.92 -3.12 4.93
C ALA A 88 -5.42 -2.89 3.50
N PHE A 89 -4.20 -3.28 3.23
CA PHE A 89 -3.65 -3.07 1.90
C PHE A 89 -4.37 -3.95 0.88
N GLU A 90 -4.67 -5.19 1.23
CA GLU A 90 -5.41 -6.06 0.34
C GLU A 90 -6.79 -5.50 0.05
N SER A 91 -7.45 -5.01 1.08
CA SER A 91 -8.76 -4.42 0.91
C SER A 91 -8.69 -3.18 0.04
N TYR A 92 -7.66 -2.38 0.25
CA TYR A 92 -7.45 -1.17 -0.53
C TYR A 92 -7.29 -1.49 -2.02
N VAL A 93 -6.50 -2.51 -2.33
CA VAL A 93 -6.30 -2.91 -3.71
C VAL A 93 -7.61 -3.40 -4.33
N GLN A 94 -8.39 -4.15 -3.57
CA GLN A 94 -9.67 -4.61 -4.06
C GLN A 94 -10.63 -3.46 -4.30
N GLN A 95 -10.61 -2.48 -3.42
CA GLN A 95 -11.47 -1.31 -3.59
C GLN A 95 -11.08 -0.50 -4.82
N LEU A 96 -9.79 -0.37 -5.06
CA LEU A 96 -9.34 0.32 -6.25
C LEU A 96 -9.74 -0.44 -7.51
N ASN A 97 -9.58 -1.74 -7.49
CA ASN A 97 -9.98 -2.55 -8.63
C ASN A 97 -11.47 -2.43 -8.90
N ALA A 98 -12.26 -2.41 -7.85
CA ALA A 98 -13.70 -2.26 -8.02
C ALA A 98 -14.06 -0.92 -8.63
N LEU A 99 -13.35 0.12 -8.22
CA LEU A 99 -13.59 1.42 -8.80
C LEU A 99 -13.25 1.44 -10.28
N LEU A 100 -12.14 0.85 -10.63
CA LEU A 100 -11.73 0.83 -12.02
C LEU A 100 -12.65 -0.02 -12.86
N ASN A 101 -13.22 -1.03 -12.29
CA ASN A 101 -14.11 -1.91 -13.03
C ASN A 101 -15.55 -1.46 -13.09
N LEU A 102 -15.82 -0.29 -12.56
CA LEU A 102 -17.15 0.25 -12.71
C LEU A 102 -17.35 0.84 -14.09
N GLU A 103 -16.29 1.05 -14.82
CA GLU A 103 -16.41 1.59 -16.16
C GLU A 103 -17.11 0.60 -17.04
N PRO A 104 -18.07 1.01 -17.80
CA PRO A 104 -18.83 0.09 -18.62
C PRO A 104 -18.00 -0.74 -19.55
N GLY A 105 -16.99 -0.30 -20.05
CA GLY A 105 -16.28 -1.09 -21.01
C GLY A 105 -15.32 -2.06 -20.45
N THR A 106 -15.13 -2.06 -19.21
CA THR A 106 -14.10 -2.89 -18.70
C THR A 106 -14.49 -4.27 -18.44
N GLU A 107 -15.70 -4.51 -18.38
CA GLU A 107 -16.04 -5.82 -18.19
C GLU A 107 -15.81 -6.65 -19.17
N GLN A 108 -15.53 -6.82 -19.62
CA GLN A 108 -15.28 -7.71 -20.37
C GLN A 108 -14.54 -8.30 -20.75
N ASP A 109 -14.33 -8.60 -20.99
CA ASP A 109 -13.68 -9.20 -21.40
C ASP A 109 -12.98 -9.84 -21.36
N PRO A 110 -13.06 -10.25 -21.18
CA PRO A 110 -12.19 -10.97 -20.86
C PRO A 110 -11.40 -11.52 -21.72
N SER A 111 -11.60 -11.82 -22.15
CA SER A 111 -10.84 -12.32 -22.89
C SER A 111 -10.30 -11.73 -23.75
N ASP A 112 -10.62 -11.32 -23.92
CA ASP A 112 -10.07 -10.66 -24.45
C ASP A 112 -9.24 -10.17 -24.38
N GLY A 113 -9.24 -10.48 -24.16
CA GLY A 113 -8.56 -10.00 -23.83
C GLY A 113 -7.74 -9.86 -23.82
N ILE A 114 -7.55 -9.96 -23.49
CA ILE A 114 -6.88 -9.65 -23.30
C ILE A 114 -6.30 -9.62 -23.76
N THR A 115 -6.16 -10.03 -23.81
CA THR A 115 -5.73 -9.82 -24.05
C THR A 115 -5.42 -9.28 -24.37
N GLY A 116 -5.17 -9.51 -24.50
CA GLY A 116 -4.95 -8.87 -24.45
C GLY A 116 -4.58 -8.38 -24.41
N SER A 117 -4.31 -8.17 -24.03
CA SER A 117 -4.01 -7.59 -23.78
C SER A 117 -3.47 -7.34 -23.80
N LEU A 118 -3.28 -7.53 -23.81
CA LEU A 118 -2.84 -7.20 -23.66
C LEU A 118 -2.38 -7.11 -24.49
N ARG A 119 -2.46 -7.51 -25.02
CA ARG A 119 -2.14 -7.23 -25.58
C ARG A 119 -1.70 -6.51 -25.93
N LEU A 120 -1.60 -6.50 -25.44
CA LEU A 120 -1.31 -5.83 -25.45
C LEU A 120 -0.73 -5.64 -25.59
N LEU A 121 -0.64 -5.95 -25.47
CA LEU A 121 -0.34 -5.84 -25.32
C LEU A 121 -0.09 -6.22 -25.83
N HIS A 122 -0.38 -6.86 -25.93
CA HIS A 122 -0.51 -7.17 -26.12
C HIS A 122 -0.60 -7.23 -26.63
N GLU A 123 -0.42 -7.70 -26.94
CA GLU A 123 -0.66 -7.70 -27.28
C GLU A 123 -0.60 -7.50 -27.42
#